data_daf1246f8c93e7fa4547a29f3127006e
#
_entry.id   daf1246f8c93e7fa4547a29f3127006e
#
_cell.length_a   1.000
_cell.length_b   1.000
_cell.length_c   1.000
_cell.angle_alpha   90.00
_cell.angle_beta   90.00
_cell.angle_gamma   90.00
#
_symmetry.space_group_name_H-M   'P 1'
#
loop_
_entity.id
_entity.type
_entity.pdbx_description
1 polymer ?
#
loop_
_entity_poly.entity_id
_entity_poly.type
_entity_poly.pdbx_seq_one_letter_code
_entity_poly.pdbx_strand_id
1 'polypeptide(L)'
;MIFAGRIRSLYRTGDAEAGPNAHSKPGDTATAARYLRYLQAEGVLGTELDGSLAAPATRAQVAHVLANTLPSEVLPPINDEIVTEGYASRHFITDVTEYTDYYRDILFLYRAGISVGSDATGSYLPQDPITRGAAAAMLTRMVDPSLRLTPDWDLDSVWSAAGTTLGDLVTAGTYVAAPTTEEEIDSSVRYMLASNQNTLQLQYDTISAMAARKVMEQTLAVVKTYVEQCYNTVTCTFDTSGALTLTFSASSAGTAIQTYREEAMAAAIAVHDELWSSGQITPGMSEYDKARVYYTWICDNCVYDYDAGDDSLSHIAYSLFNDGTAVCDGYTGAYNMLLKLEGIDCTALSNSSHIWTVATLDGVQYHIDTTWGDSGAQPDYSYFAMTPTQSWNQHRW
;
A
#
# COMPACT_ATOMS: atom_id res chain seq x y z
N MET A 1 8.04 41.57 -16.55
CA MET A 1 7.33 42.74 -17.14
C MET A 1 5.95 42.39 -17.68
N ILE A 2 5.74 41.22 -18.26
CA ILE A 2 4.46 40.75 -18.82
C ILE A 2 3.41 40.49 -17.72
N PHE A 3 3.82 39.96 -16.57
CA PHE A 3 2.94 39.66 -15.42
C PHE A 3 2.32 40.95 -14.83
N ALA A 4 3.13 41.98 -14.63
CA ALA A 4 2.67 43.28 -14.16
C ALA A 4 1.74 43.94 -15.18
N GLY A 5 1.88 43.63 -16.49
CA GLY A 5 1.01 44.10 -17.56
C GLY A 5 -0.36 43.42 -17.52
N ARG A 6 -0.44 42.13 -17.31
CA ARG A 6 -1.71 41.36 -17.26
C ARG A 6 -2.50 41.66 -15.97
N ILE A 7 -1.82 41.73 -14.83
CA ILE A 7 -2.44 42.22 -13.57
C ILE A 7 -2.90 43.67 -13.73
N ARG A 8 -2.10 44.54 -14.36
CA ARG A 8 -2.51 45.94 -14.65
C ARG A 8 -3.63 46.02 -15.67
N SER A 9 -3.74 45.10 -16.62
CA SER A 9 -4.88 44.99 -17.54
C SER A 9 -6.14 44.59 -16.79
N LEU A 10 -6.04 43.70 -15.82
CA LEU A 10 -7.12 43.29 -14.92
C LEU A 10 -7.68 44.46 -14.09
N TYR A 11 -6.85 45.43 -13.78
CA TYR A 11 -7.24 46.68 -13.10
C TYR A 11 -7.61 47.84 -14.04
N ARG A 12 -7.40 47.73 -15.38
CA ARG A 12 -7.59 48.83 -16.34
C ARG A 12 -8.84 48.72 -17.19
N THR A 13 -9.49 47.57 -17.27
CA THR A 13 -10.77 47.47 -17.97
C THR A 13 -11.89 47.92 -17.03
N GLY A 14 -12.24 49.17 -17.09
CA GLY A 14 -13.44 49.92 -16.76
C GLY A 14 -14.36 49.55 -15.60
N ASP A 15 -14.24 48.41 -15.00
CA ASP A 15 -15.00 47.99 -13.84
C ASP A 15 -14.21 48.21 -12.54
N ALA A 16 -13.95 49.49 -12.23
CA ALA A 16 -13.31 49.91 -10.98
C ALA A 16 -14.07 49.51 -9.70
N GLU A 17 -15.22 48.85 -9.85
CA GLU A 17 -16.01 48.32 -8.73
C GLU A 17 -15.71 46.88 -8.38
N ALA A 18 -14.87 46.16 -9.14
CA ALA A 18 -14.60 44.71 -8.97
C ALA A 18 -13.32 44.37 -8.21
N GLY A 19 -12.55 45.33 -7.72
CA GLY A 19 -11.43 45.10 -6.82
C GLY A 19 -11.87 44.38 -5.56
N PRO A 20 -11.05 43.49 -5.00
CA PRO A 20 -11.39 42.80 -3.75
C PRO A 20 -11.63 43.86 -2.68
N ASN A 21 -12.87 43.98 -2.20
CA ASN A 21 -13.11 44.69 -0.96
C ASN A 21 -12.28 44.00 0.13
N ALA A 22 -11.34 44.72 0.71
CA ALA A 22 -10.46 44.22 1.78
C ALA A 22 -11.21 43.71 3.03
N HIS A 23 -12.55 43.69 2.95
CA HIS A 23 -13.48 43.31 4.02
C HIS A 23 -14.43 42.15 3.68
N SER A 24 -14.19 41.40 2.56
CA SER A 24 -14.99 40.20 2.32
C SER A 24 -14.75 39.18 3.44
N LYS A 25 -15.83 38.78 4.11
CA LYS A 25 -15.76 37.77 5.17
C LYS A 25 -15.42 36.40 4.58
N PRO A 26 -14.62 35.55 5.26
CA PRO A 26 -14.47 34.17 4.88
C PRO A 26 -15.83 33.50 4.69
N GLY A 27 -16.05 32.82 3.55
CA GLY A 27 -17.32 32.18 3.23
C GLY A 27 -18.34 33.05 2.47
N ASP A 28 -17.95 34.24 1.99
CA ASP A 28 -18.79 35.03 1.09
C ASP A 28 -18.85 34.39 -0.32
N THR A 29 -19.85 33.53 -0.50
CA THR A 29 -20.08 32.81 -1.77
C THR A 29 -20.42 33.74 -2.92
N ALA A 30 -21.00 34.93 -2.67
CA ALA A 30 -21.31 35.90 -3.69
C ALA A 30 -20.04 36.53 -4.29
N THR A 31 -19.07 36.87 -3.46
CA THR A 31 -17.76 37.34 -3.89
C THR A 31 -17.00 36.24 -4.64
N ALA A 32 -16.96 35.01 -4.12
CA ALA A 32 -16.33 33.88 -4.78
C ALA A 32 -16.95 33.61 -6.16
N ALA A 33 -18.27 33.65 -6.29
CA ALA A 33 -18.97 33.48 -7.56
C ALA A 33 -18.61 34.57 -8.61
N ARG A 34 -18.28 35.80 -8.18
CA ARG A 34 -17.81 36.85 -9.08
C ARG A 34 -16.43 36.54 -9.66
N TYR A 35 -15.49 36.04 -8.81
CA TYR A 35 -14.17 35.64 -9.25
C TYR A 35 -14.23 34.42 -10.16
N LEU A 36 -15.04 33.42 -9.83
CA LEU A 36 -15.24 32.26 -10.69
C LEU A 36 -15.73 32.66 -12.08
N ARG A 37 -16.80 33.47 -12.16
CA ARG A 37 -17.31 33.98 -13.46
C ARG A 37 -16.27 34.79 -14.23
N TYR A 38 -15.44 35.55 -13.54
CA TYR A 38 -14.35 36.28 -14.19
C TYR A 38 -13.32 35.30 -14.78
N LEU A 39 -12.85 34.29 -14.03
CA LEU A 39 -11.91 33.29 -14.50
C LEU A 39 -12.49 32.47 -15.68
N GLN A 40 -13.79 32.20 -15.66
CA GLN A 40 -14.51 31.54 -16.74
C GLN A 40 -14.56 32.43 -17.99
N ALA A 41 -14.84 33.73 -17.83
CA ALA A 41 -14.88 34.68 -18.93
C ALA A 41 -13.51 34.90 -19.59
N GLU A 42 -12.43 34.81 -18.80
CA GLU A 42 -11.04 34.87 -19.30
C GLU A 42 -10.53 33.55 -19.87
N GLY A 43 -11.35 32.46 -19.83
CA GLY A 43 -10.97 31.15 -20.32
C GLY A 43 -9.94 30.40 -19.45
N VAL A 44 -9.78 30.82 -18.20
CA VAL A 44 -8.87 30.16 -17.23
C VAL A 44 -9.51 28.89 -16.70
N LEU A 45 -10.81 28.90 -16.46
CA LEU A 45 -11.58 27.76 -15.94
C LEU A 45 -12.82 27.53 -16.81
N GLY A 46 -13.32 26.29 -16.81
CA GLY A 46 -14.64 25.93 -17.33
C GLY A 46 -15.71 25.95 -16.22
N THR A 47 -16.57 24.95 -16.20
CA THR A 47 -17.67 24.82 -15.23
C THR A 47 -17.37 23.81 -14.11
N GLU A 48 -16.19 23.26 -14.07
CA GLU A 48 -15.74 22.17 -13.19
C GLU A 48 -15.81 22.52 -11.70
N LEU A 49 -15.72 23.82 -11.35
CA LEU A 49 -15.84 24.30 -9.97
C LEU A 49 -17.22 24.89 -9.65
N ASP A 50 -18.17 24.84 -10.58
CA ASP A 50 -19.55 25.30 -10.32
C ASP A 50 -20.18 24.43 -9.20
N GLY A 51 -20.78 25.08 -8.22
CA GLY A 51 -21.37 24.42 -7.05
C GLY A 51 -20.41 24.13 -5.89
N SER A 52 -19.10 24.29 -6.07
CA SER A 52 -18.10 24.01 -5.00
C SER A 52 -17.86 25.19 -4.04
N LEU A 53 -18.38 26.35 -4.32
CA LEU A 53 -18.04 27.61 -3.64
C LEU A 53 -18.39 27.67 -2.14
N ALA A 54 -19.24 26.79 -1.64
CA ALA A 54 -19.66 26.73 -0.24
C ALA A 54 -18.73 25.86 0.63
N ALA A 55 -17.94 25.02 0.02
CA ALA A 55 -17.00 24.11 0.69
C ALA A 55 -15.58 24.70 0.73
N PRO A 56 -14.74 24.30 1.69
CA PRO A 56 -13.31 24.58 1.61
C PRO A 56 -12.73 24.00 0.31
N ALA A 57 -11.91 24.78 -0.39
CA ALA A 57 -11.26 24.29 -1.60
C ALA A 57 -10.23 23.19 -1.25
N THR A 58 -10.21 22.12 -2.04
CA THR A 58 -9.18 21.10 -1.94
C THR A 58 -7.86 21.59 -2.53
N ARG A 59 -6.77 20.96 -2.16
CA ARG A 59 -5.45 21.26 -2.72
C ARG A 59 -5.41 21.01 -4.23
N ALA A 60 -6.06 19.94 -4.71
CA ALA A 60 -6.19 19.64 -6.14
C ALA A 60 -6.96 20.73 -6.91
N GLN A 61 -8.07 21.22 -6.38
CA GLN A 61 -8.81 22.33 -6.98
C GLN A 61 -7.99 23.62 -7.07
N VAL A 62 -7.19 23.91 -6.05
CA VAL A 62 -6.30 25.10 -6.10
C VAL A 62 -5.16 24.88 -7.08
N ALA A 63 -4.61 23.67 -7.21
CA ALA A 63 -3.63 23.37 -8.25
C ALA A 63 -4.21 23.68 -9.64
N HIS A 64 -5.42 23.22 -9.91
CA HIS A 64 -6.11 23.46 -11.18
C HIS A 64 -6.24 24.96 -11.49
N VAL A 65 -6.71 25.74 -10.53
CA VAL A 65 -6.82 27.19 -10.70
C VAL A 65 -5.46 27.83 -10.98
N LEU A 66 -4.44 27.48 -10.19
CA LEU A 66 -3.11 28.09 -10.32
C LEU A 66 -2.42 27.71 -11.64
N ALA A 67 -2.47 26.44 -12.03
CA ALA A 67 -1.84 25.96 -13.26
C ALA A 67 -2.43 26.62 -14.52
N ASN A 68 -3.72 26.95 -14.50
CA ASN A 68 -4.43 27.55 -15.62
C ASN A 68 -4.46 29.10 -15.60
N THR A 69 -3.97 29.73 -14.53
CA THR A 69 -3.98 31.19 -14.39
C THR A 69 -2.94 31.89 -15.29
N LEU A 70 -1.81 31.24 -15.55
CA LEU A 70 -0.73 31.79 -16.36
C LEU A 70 -0.39 30.86 -17.53
N PRO A 71 0.08 31.40 -18.67
CA PRO A 71 0.64 30.59 -19.73
C PRO A 71 1.82 29.77 -19.23
N SER A 72 1.96 28.51 -19.68
CA SER A 72 3.02 27.59 -19.27
C SER A 72 4.43 28.14 -19.51
N GLU A 73 4.59 28.95 -20.54
CA GLU A 73 5.87 29.60 -20.92
C GLU A 73 6.38 30.60 -19.86
N VAL A 74 5.51 31.07 -18.96
CA VAL A 74 5.86 32.00 -17.88
C VAL A 74 6.31 31.24 -16.64
N LEU A 75 5.95 29.97 -16.56
CA LEU A 75 6.29 29.06 -15.46
C LEU A 75 7.13 27.87 -15.98
N PRO A 76 8.32 28.12 -16.54
CA PRO A 76 9.14 27.04 -17.05
C PRO A 76 9.46 26.03 -15.93
N PRO A 77 9.56 24.75 -16.27
CA PRO A 77 9.95 23.72 -15.31
C PRO A 77 11.38 24.00 -14.81
N ILE A 78 11.59 23.75 -13.54
CA ILE A 78 12.92 23.76 -12.89
C ILE A 78 13.25 22.40 -12.28
N ASN A 79 12.27 21.48 -12.21
CA ASN A 79 12.35 20.13 -11.69
C ASN A 79 11.84 19.17 -12.77
N ASP A 80 12.59 19.01 -13.86
CA ASP A 80 12.19 18.23 -15.05
C ASP A 80 12.13 16.72 -14.78
N GLU A 81 12.86 16.26 -13.75
CA GLU A 81 12.91 14.87 -13.33
C GLU A 81 11.63 14.42 -12.61
N ILE A 82 10.76 15.35 -12.22
CA ILE A 82 9.51 15.01 -11.52
C ILE A 82 8.48 14.53 -12.52
N VAL A 83 8.07 13.29 -12.39
CA VAL A 83 7.01 12.68 -13.18
C VAL A 83 6.07 11.88 -12.30
N THR A 84 4.79 11.83 -12.66
CA THR A 84 3.79 10.93 -12.08
C THR A 84 3.54 9.71 -12.97
N GLU A 85 3.95 9.79 -14.24
CA GLU A 85 3.82 8.73 -15.22
C GLU A 85 5.21 8.17 -15.56
N GLY A 86 5.38 6.86 -15.46
CA GLY A 86 6.52 6.16 -16.02
C GLY A 86 7.60 5.76 -15.02
N TYR A 87 8.19 4.67 -15.37
CA TYR A 87 9.06 3.80 -14.56
C TYR A 87 10.52 4.26 -14.48
N ALA A 88 10.85 5.43 -15.02
CA ALA A 88 12.26 5.82 -15.22
C ALA A 88 12.76 6.93 -14.28
N SER A 89 11.91 7.51 -13.44
CA SER A 89 12.29 8.61 -12.56
C SER A 89 12.12 8.23 -11.09
N ARG A 90 13.13 8.57 -10.29
CA ARG A 90 13.08 8.42 -8.82
C ARG A 90 12.33 9.56 -8.13
N HIS A 91 11.90 10.57 -8.87
CA HIS A 91 11.26 11.76 -8.34
C HIS A 91 9.79 11.80 -8.76
N PHE A 92 8.93 11.17 -7.96
CA PHE A 92 7.49 11.11 -8.18
C PHE A 92 6.73 11.59 -6.94
N ILE A 93 5.50 12.04 -7.18
CA ILE A 93 4.59 12.47 -6.11
C ILE A 93 3.87 11.24 -5.60
N THR A 94 4.08 10.88 -4.33
CA THR A 94 3.73 9.57 -3.76
C THR A 94 2.23 9.25 -3.71
N ASP A 95 1.39 10.30 -3.65
CA ASP A 95 -0.08 10.19 -3.51
C ASP A 95 -0.84 10.78 -4.70
N VAL A 96 -0.19 10.93 -5.87
CA VAL A 96 -0.79 11.46 -7.09
C VAL A 96 -0.57 10.49 -8.24
N THR A 97 -1.67 10.03 -8.83
CA THR A 97 -1.68 9.13 -9.99
C THR A 97 -2.47 9.75 -11.13
N GLU A 98 -2.45 9.13 -12.31
CA GLU A 98 -3.27 9.56 -13.45
C GLU A 98 -4.79 9.57 -13.17
N TYR A 99 -5.24 8.88 -12.12
CA TYR A 99 -6.65 8.86 -11.67
C TYR A 99 -6.97 9.96 -10.65
N THR A 100 -5.95 10.70 -10.17
CA THR A 100 -6.15 11.81 -9.24
C THR A 100 -6.74 13.00 -9.98
N ASP A 101 -7.78 13.61 -9.42
CA ASP A 101 -8.38 14.83 -9.98
C ASP A 101 -7.31 15.91 -10.19
N TYR A 102 -7.25 16.45 -11.40
CA TYR A 102 -6.30 17.50 -11.77
C TYR A 102 -4.82 17.09 -11.66
N TYR A 103 -4.48 15.80 -11.83
CA TYR A 103 -3.13 15.30 -11.65
C TYR A 103 -2.08 16.04 -12.50
N ARG A 104 -2.42 16.41 -13.76
CA ARG A 104 -1.51 17.16 -14.64
C ARG A 104 -1.21 18.55 -14.12
N ASP A 105 -2.19 19.20 -13.52
CA ASP A 105 -2.02 20.53 -12.93
C ASP A 105 -1.18 20.45 -11.65
N ILE A 106 -1.38 19.43 -10.84
CA ILE A 106 -0.54 19.12 -9.67
C ILE A 106 0.91 18.90 -10.13
N LEU A 107 1.12 18.00 -11.08
CA LEU A 107 2.44 17.71 -11.65
C LEU A 107 3.12 18.97 -12.19
N PHE A 108 2.38 19.81 -12.90
CA PHE A 108 2.87 21.09 -13.41
C PHE A 108 3.38 22.00 -12.29
N LEU A 109 2.67 22.10 -11.15
CA LEU A 109 3.11 22.90 -10.01
C LEU A 109 4.41 22.39 -9.37
N TYR A 110 4.60 21.07 -9.32
CA TYR A 110 5.84 20.50 -8.82
C TYR A 110 7.00 20.75 -9.77
N ARG A 111 6.82 20.52 -11.05
CA ARG A 111 7.83 20.79 -12.08
C ARG A 111 8.23 22.24 -12.14
N ALA A 112 7.28 23.15 -11.95
CA ALA A 112 7.54 24.58 -11.89
C ALA A 112 8.13 25.05 -10.53
N GLY A 113 8.29 24.19 -9.55
CA GLY A 113 8.78 24.55 -8.21
C GLY A 113 7.81 25.39 -7.38
N ILE A 114 6.52 25.37 -7.71
CA ILE A 114 5.45 26.05 -6.98
C ILE A 114 5.06 25.25 -5.73
N SER A 115 5.05 23.92 -5.86
CA SER A 115 4.84 22.97 -4.76
C SER A 115 6.02 21.99 -4.69
N VAL A 116 6.29 21.49 -3.48
CA VAL A 116 7.22 20.38 -3.22
C VAL A 116 6.59 19.33 -2.28
N GLY A 117 5.27 19.39 -2.12
CA GLY A 117 4.54 18.51 -1.21
C GLY A 117 4.28 19.12 0.15
N SER A 118 3.74 18.30 1.03
CA SER A 118 3.31 18.67 2.38
C SER A 118 4.16 18.02 3.47
N ASP A 119 4.97 17.03 3.11
CA ASP A 119 5.85 16.28 3.99
C ASP A 119 7.22 15.97 3.34
N ALA A 120 8.07 15.25 4.04
CA ALA A 120 9.40 14.89 3.58
C ALA A 120 9.41 13.92 2.39
N THR A 121 8.32 13.20 2.16
CA THR A 121 8.16 12.26 1.05
C THR A 121 7.55 12.90 -0.20
N GLY A 122 7.15 14.17 -0.10
CA GLY A 122 6.60 14.92 -1.22
C GLY A 122 5.11 14.71 -1.45
N SER A 123 4.36 14.14 -0.51
CA SER A 123 2.91 13.92 -0.63
C SER A 123 2.16 15.22 -0.89
N TYR A 124 1.25 15.22 -1.86
CA TYR A 124 0.46 16.39 -2.23
C TYR A 124 -0.79 16.58 -1.37
N LEU A 125 -1.42 15.49 -0.92
CA LEU A 125 -2.70 15.44 -0.21
C LEU A 125 -3.84 16.10 -1.03
N PRO A 126 -4.15 15.58 -2.23
CA PRO A 126 -4.98 16.28 -3.22
C PRO A 126 -6.39 16.58 -2.74
N GLN A 127 -6.98 15.75 -1.90
CA GLN A 127 -8.34 15.90 -1.38
C GLN A 127 -8.42 16.74 -0.09
N ASP A 128 -7.29 17.05 0.52
CA ASP A 128 -7.25 17.83 1.75
C ASP A 128 -7.62 19.30 1.51
N PRO A 129 -8.30 19.95 2.46
CA PRO A 129 -8.53 21.39 2.39
C PRO A 129 -7.22 22.17 2.42
N ILE A 130 -7.04 23.10 1.48
CA ILE A 130 -5.85 23.96 1.49
C ILE A 130 -5.98 25.06 2.53
N THR A 131 -4.89 25.35 3.24
CA THR A 131 -4.83 26.51 4.13
C THR A 131 -4.56 27.79 3.34
N ARG A 132 -5.02 28.92 3.85
CA ARG A 132 -4.74 30.24 3.25
C ARG A 132 -3.24 30.53 3.16
N GLY A 133 -2.45 30.08 4.14
CA GLY A 133 -1.01 30.22 4.14
C GLY A 133 -0.35 29.42 3.01
N ALA A 134 -0.77 28.16 2.81
CA ALA A 134 -0.26 27.32 1.73
C ALA A 134 -0.61 27.90 0.34
N ALA A 135 -1.85 28.35 0.14
CA ALA A 135 -2.26 28.99 -1.11
C ALA A 135 -1.48 30.28 -1.38
N ALA A 136 -1.25 31.11 -0.35
CA ALA A 136 -0.47 32.33 -0.47
C ALA A 136 1.00 32.05 -0.82
N ALA A 137 1.61 31.01 -0.23
CA ALA A 137 2.97 30.59 -0.55
C ALA A 137 3.10 30.16 -2.02
N MET A 138 2.14 29.36 -2.53
CA MET A 138 2.11 28.96 -3.94
C MET A 138 1.99 30.18 -4.86
N LEU A 139 1.06 31.09 -4.59
CA LEU A 139 0.91 32.34 -5.35
C LEU A 139 2.19 33.19 -5.35
N THR A 140 2.89 33.31 -4.22
CA THR A 140 4.13 34.05 -4.13
C THR A 140 5.22 33.45 -5.03
N ARG A 141 5.34 32.12 -5.05
CA ARG A 141 6.30 31.40 -5.92
C ARG A 141 5.96 31.53 -7.42
N MET A 142 4.68 31.66 -7.76
CA MET A 142 4.27 31.95 -9.13
C MET A 142 4.75 33.34 -9.58
N VAL A 143 4.70 34.33 -8.70
CA VAL A 143 5.04 35.71 -9.00
C VAL A 143 6.53 35.98 -8.96
N ASP A 144 7.23 35.36 -8.02
CA ASP A 144 8.68 35.53 -7.80
C ASP A 144 9.42 34.21 -8.07
N PRO A 145 10.08 34.08 -9.23
CA PRO A 145 10.84 32.89 -9.57
C PRO A 145 11.98 32.55 -8.60
N SER A 146 12.50 33.54 -7.85
CA SER A 146 13.57 33.30 -6.87
C SER A 146 13.10 32.53 -5.63
N LEU A 147 11.79 32.39 -5.43
CA LEU A 147 11.17 31.66 -4.34
C LEU A 147 10.71 30.25 -4.73
N ARG A 148 10.92 29.85 -5.99
CA ARG A 148 10.60 28.52 -6.45
C ARG A 148 11.52 27.49 -5.79
N LEU A 149 11.03 26.29 -5.57
CA LEU A 149 11.68 25.27 -4.79
C LEU A 149 12.08 24.07 -5.65
N THR A 150 13.27 23.54 -5.37
CA THR A 150 13.64 22.18 -5.76
C THR A 150 13.37 21.27 -4.56
N PRO A 151 12.67 20.15 -4.75
CA PRO A 151 12.40 19.21 -3.67
C PRO A 151 13.69 18.55 -3.17
N ASP A 152 13.71 18.31 -1.86
CA ASP A 152 14.71 17.48 -1.19
C ASP A 152 13.90 16.42 -0.39
N TRP A 153 13.49 15.38 -1.12
CA TRP A 153 12.61 14.37 -0.55
C TRP A 153 13.40 13.20 0.00
N ASP A 154 12.98 12.72 1.16
CA ASP A 154 13.42 11.43 1.71
C ASP A 154 12.58 10.30 1.07
N LEU A 155 12.93 9.95 -0.16
CA LEU A 155 12.23 8.92 -0.90
C LEU A 155 12.59 7.49 -0.43
N ASP A 156 13.74 7.32 0.22
CA ASP A 156 14.13 6.02 0.78
C ASP A 156 13.11 5.55 1.82
N SER A 157 12.50 6.47 2.56
CA SER A 157 11.43 6.15 3.51
C SER A 157 10.10 5.74 2.87
N VAL A 158 9.94 5.96 1.56
CA VAL A 158 8.68 5.65 0.83
C VAL A 158 8.66 4.23 0.30
N TRP A 159 9.81 3.75 -0.19
CA TRP A 159 9.89 2.42 -0.81
C TRP A 159 10.63 1.39 0.02
N SER A 160 11.33 1.79 1.09
CA SER A 160 12.02 0.80 1.91
C SER A 160 11.10 0.19 2.96
N ALA A 161 11.04 -1.12 2.97
CA ALA A 161 10.37 -1.90 4.00
C ALA A 161 11.31 -2.24 5.20
N ALA A 162 12.49 -1.61 5.25
CA ALA A 162 13.48 -1.88 6.30
C ALA A 162 12.90 -1.65 7.71
N GLY A 163 13.13 -2.62 8.59
CA GLY A 163 12.64 -2.58 9.97
C GLY A 163 11.23 -3.18 10.16
N THR A 164 10.51 -3.51 9.09
CA THR A 164 9.24 -4.25 9.20
C THR A 164 9.51 -5.68 9.69
N THR A 165 8.69 -6.15 10.60
CA THR A 165 8.76 -7.50 11.16
C THR A 165 7.58 -8.35 10.70
N LEU A 166 7.67 -9.67 10.88
CA LEU A 166 6.53 -10.55 10.60
C LEU A 166 5.29 -10.22 11.44
N GLY A 167 5.47 -9.67 12.63
CA GLY A 167 4.36 -9.22 13.46
C GLY A 167 3.59 -8.04 12.85
N ASP A 168 4.29 -7.17 12.13
CA ASP A 168 3.69 -6.01 11.47
C ASP A 168 2.83 -6.42 10.26
N LEU A 169 3.03 -7.63 9.72
CA LEU A 169 2.21 -8.18 8.64
C LEU A 169 0.85 -8.74 9.10
N VAL A 170 0.55 -8.66 10.39
CA VAL A 170 -0.68 -9.20 10.98
C VAL A 170 -1.47 -8.09 11.65
N THR A 171 -2.72 -7.90 11.24
CA THR A 171 -3.63 -7.04 12.00
C THR A 171 -3.86 -7.62 13.40
N ALA A 172 -3.36 -6.94 14.42
CA ALA A 172 -3.40 -7.43 15.80
C ALA A 172 -4.82 -7.76 16.26
N GLY A 173 -4.96 -8.92 16.88
CA GLY A 173 -6.17 -9.31 17.58
C GLY A 173 -6.14 -8.90 19.06
N THR A 174 -7.18 -9.28 19.78
CA THR A 174 -7.27 -9.14 21.24
C THR A 174 -7.04 -10.51 21.89
N TYR A 175 -6.17 -10.57 22.87
CA TYR A 175 -5.94 -11.79 23.63
C TYR A 175 -7.17 -12.16 24.46
N VAL A 176 -7.64 -13.40 24.33
CA VAL A 176 -8.70 -14.02 25.14
C VAL A 176 -8.10 -15.18 25.91
N ALA A 177 -8.12 -15.12 27.23
CA ALA A 177 -7.46 -16.11 28.08
C ALA A 177 -8.10 -17.52 27.97
N ALA A 178 -9.40 -17.61 27.75
CA ALA A 178 -10.15 -18.87 27.63
C ALA A 178 -11.11 -18.80 26.43
N PRO A 179 -10.58 -18.83 25.18
CA PRO A 179 -11.42 -18.70 23.99
C PRO A 179 -12.36 -19.89 23.84
N THR A 180 -13.61 -19.61 23.48
CA THR A 180 -14.68 -20.59 23.35
C THR A 180 -15.25 -20.65 21.93
N THR A 181 -15.00 -19.61 21.13
CA THR A 181 -15.44 -19.49 19.75
C THR A 181 -14.25 -19.45 18.79
N GLU A 182 -14.48 -19.73 17.52
CA GLU A 182 -13.46 -19.64 16.47
C GLU A 182 -12.94 -18.21 16.31
N GLU A 183 -13.81 -17.21 16.46
CA GLU A 183 -13.44 -15.80 16.40
C GLU A 183 -12.50 -15.38 17.56
N GLU A 184 -12.78 -15.86 18.78
CA GLU A 184 -11.90 -15.63 19.95
C GLU A 184 -10.55 -16.33 19.78
N ILE A 185 -10.52 -17.52 19.18
CA ILE A 185 -9.29 -18.24 18.84
C ILE A 185 -8.49 -17.47 17.79
N ASP A 186 -9.13 -17.06 16.68
CA ASP A 186 -8.49 -16.24 15.66
C ASP A 186 -7.91 -14.95 16.24
N SER A 187 -8.68 -14.23 17.04
CA SER A 187 -8.24 -12.99 17.69
C SER A 187 -7.00 -13.22 18.59
N SER A 188 -6.98 -14.32 19.36
CA SER A 188 -5.85 -14.66 20.23
C SER A 188 -4.61 -15.10 19.44
N VAL A 189 -4.79 -15.80 18.34
CA VAL A 189 -3.71 -16.15 17.42
C VAL A 189 -3.11 -14.90 16.78
N ARG A 190 -3.93 -13.98 16.27
CA ARG A 190 -3.45 -12.73 15.71
C ARG A 190 -2.72 -11.86 16.74
N TYR A 191 -3.17 -11.85 17.99
CA TYR A 191 -2.45 -11.18 19.09
C TYR A 191 -1.04 -11.77 19.28
N MET A 192 -0.92 -13.10 19.29
CA MET A 192 0.36 -13.80 19.41
C MET A 192 1.29 -13.49 18.23
N LEU A 193 0.77 -13.61 16.99
CA LEU A 193 1.54 -13.37 15.76
C LEU A 193 2.01 -11.92 15.65
N ALA A 194 1.13 -10.94 15.90
CA ALA A 194 1.46 -9.52 15.88
C ALA A 194 2.49 -9.13 16.94
N SER A 195 2.61 -9.91 18.03
CA SER A 195 3.64 -9.75 19.06
C SER A 195 4.95 -10.48 18.71
N ASN A 196 5.12 -11.01 17.52
CA ASN A 196 6.25 -11.84 17.08
C ASN A 196 6.53 -13.03 18.00
N GLN A 197 5.48 -13.58 18.63
CA GLN A 197 5.59 -14.72 19.51
C GLN A 197 5.19 -16.02 18.78
N ASN A 198 5.69 -17.14 19.28
CA ASN A 198 5.33 -18.45 18.79
C ASN A 198 4.61 -19.31 19.84
N THR A 199 4.23 -18.72 20.96
CA THR A 199 3.58 -19.43 22.06
C THR A 199 2.32 -18.69 22.48
N LEU A 200 1.20 -19.42 22.51
CA LEU A 200 -0.08 -18.94 23.03
C LEU A 200 -0.38 -19.68 24.35
N GLN A 201 -0.48 -18.91 25.42
CA GLN A 201 -0.84 -19.42 26.74
C GLN A 201 -2.31 -19.11 27.02
N LEU A 202 -3.10 -20.12 27.30
CA LEU A 202 -4.53 -20.01 27.60
C LEU A 202 -4.80 -20.54 29.00
N GLN A 203 -5.84 -20.02 29.65
CA GLN A 203 -6.20 -20.41 31.03
C GLN A 203 -7.71 -20.62 31.13
N TYR A 204 -8.11 -21.86 31.22
CA TYR A 204 -9.50 -22.26 31.49
C TYR A 204 -9.67 -22.58 32.98
N ASP A 205 -10.90 -22.61 33.47
CA ASP A 205 -11.19 -23.10 34.82
C ASP A 205 -10.78 -24.58 34.98
N THR A 206 -11.08 -25.38 33.97
CA THR A 206 -10.65 -26.75 33.78
C THR A 206 -10.63 -27.08 32.30
N ILE A 207 -9.73 -27.97 31.87
CA ILE A 207 -9.68 -28.45 30.51
C ILE A 207 -9.47 -29.94 30.44
N SER A 208 -10.25 -30.64 29.61
CA SER A 208 -10.01 -32.06 29.33
C SER A 208 -9.07 -32.23 28.14
N ALA A 209 -8.41 -33.41 28.06
CA ALA A 209 -7.52 -33.73 26.93
C ALA A 209 -8.22 -33.58 25.56
N MET A 210 -9.50 -33.94 25.46
CA MET A 210 -10.26 -33.82 24.25
C MET A 210 -10.54 -32.33 23.88
N ALA A 211 -10.85 -31.50 24.89
CA ALA A 211 -11.06 -30.07 24.68
C ALA A 211 -9.75 -29.36 24.30
N ALA A 212 -8.64 -29.67 24.97
CA ALA A 212 -7.32 -29.15 24.67
C ALA A 212 -6.91 -29.49 23.22
N ARG A 213 -7.12 -30.76 22.80
CA ARG A 213 -6.87 -31.16 21.42
C ARG A 213 -7.73 -30.39 20.40
N LYS A 214 -9.00 -30.18 20.68
CA LYS A 214 -9.88 -29.39 19.81
C LYS A 214 -9.38 -27.95 19.66
N VAL A 215 -9.02 -27.29 20.75
CA VAL A 215 -8.46 -25.92 20.71
C VAL A 215 -7.16 -25.90 19.92
N MET A 216 -6.29 -26.89 20.11
CA MET A 216 -5.05 -27.02 19.35
C MET A 216 -5.31 -27.15 17.85
N GLU A 217 -6.24 -28.02 17.43
CA GLU A 217 -6.59 -28.23 16.02
C GLU A 217 -7.19 -26.95 15.40
N GLN A 218 -8.06 -26.24 16.11
CA GLN A 218 -8.64 -24.97 15.66
C GLN A 218 -7.57 -23.87 15.55
N THR A 219 -6.68 -23.75 16.53
CA THR A 219 -5.58 -22.76 16.48
C THR A 219 -4.61 -23.04 15.35
N LEU A 220 -4.29 -24.31 15.08
CA LEU A 220 -3.44 -24.67 13.95
C LEU A 220 -4.11 -24.33 12.61
N ALA A 221 -5.42 -24.55 12.49
CA ALA A 221 -6.17 -24.18 11.30
C ALA A 221 -6.10 -22.68 11.02
N VAL A 222 -6.22 -21.85 12.07
CA VAL A 222 -6.06 -20.38 11.96
C VAL A 222 -4.63 -20.03 11.54
N VAL A 223 -3.61 -20.57 12.22
CA VAL A 223 -2.20 -20.25 11.89
C VAL A 223 -1.85 -20.60 10.46
N LYS A 224 -2.43 -21.66 9.90
CA LYS A 224 -2.22 -22.04 8.48
C LYS A 224 -2.79 -21.04 7.48
N THR A 225 -3.71 -20.15 7.88
CA THR A 225 -4.16 -19.05 7.01
C THR A 225 -3.14 -17.91 6.95
N TYR A 226 -2.22 -17.85 7.91
CA TYR A 226 -1.07 -16.93 8.00
C TYR A 226 0.23 -17.66 7.61
N VAL A 227 0.23 -18.30 6.45
CA VAL A 227 1.34 -19.16 5.98
C VAL A 227 2.67 -18.40 5.86
N GLU A 228 2.62 -17.09 5.65
CA GLU A 228 3.78 -16.20 5.66
C GLU A 228 4.49 -16.13 7.01
N GLN A 229 3.82 -16.54 8.09
CA GLN A 229 4.43 -16.61 9.42
C GLN A 229 5.35 -17.83 9.60
N CYS A 230 5.46 -18.70 8.59
CA CYS A 230 6.31 -19.88 8.55
C CYS A 230 6.01 -20.93 9.65
N TYR A 231 4.80 -20.95 10.21
CA TYR A 231 4.38 -21.98 11.16
C TYR A 231 3.45 -22.98 10.47
N ASN A 232 3.75 -24.26 10.56
CA ASN A 232 2.91 -25.33 10.00
C ASN A 232 2.57 -26.44 11.00
N THR A 233 3.10 -26.37 12.22
CA THR A 233 2.85 -27.36 13.28
C THR A 233 2.67 -26.68 14.63
N VAL A 234 2.05 -27.40 15.57
CA VAL A 234 1.81 -26.95 16.94
C VAL A 234 2.01 -28.08 17.92
N THR A 235 2.68 -27.80 19.02
CA THR A 235 2.73 -28.69 20.19
C THR A 235 1.83 -28.13 21.29
N CYS A 236 1.21 -29.07 22.05
CA CYS A 236 0.25 -28.72 23.09
C CYS A 236 0.67 -29.35 24.41
N THR A 237 0.75 -28.53 25.45
CA THR A 237 0.86 -29.01 26.85
C THR A 237 -0.31 -28.43 27.66
N PHE A 238 -0.89 -29.24 28.54
CA PHE A 238 -1.99 -28.80 29.41
C PHE A 238 -1.93 -29.50 30.74
N ASP A 239 -2.55 -28.94 31.75
CA ASP A 239 -2.65 -29.52 33.09
C ASP A 239 -4.09 -29.47 33.64
N THR A 240 -4.27 -30.09 34.82
CA THR A 240 -5.56 -30.18 35.50
C THR A 240 -6.05 -28.86 36.10
N SER A 241 -5.18 -27.85 36.19
CA SER A 241 -5.55 -26.49 36.63
C SER A 241 -6.14 -25.65 35.49
N GLY A 242 -6.26 -26.21 34.28
CA GLY A 242 -6.82 -25.55 33.12
C GLY A 242 -5.80 -24.73 32.31
N ALA A 243 -4.52 -24.74 32.65
CA ALA A 243 -3.49 -24.12 31.85
C ALA A 243 -3.26 -24.93 30.56
N LEU A 244 -3.27 -24.24 29.41
CA LEU A 244 -3.02 -24.79 28.10
C LEU A 244 -1.98 -23.93 27.38
N THR A 245 -0.86 -24.55 27.01
CA THR A 245 0.20 -23.88 26.26
C THR A 245 0.32 -24.52 24.89
N LEU A 246 0.21 -23.67 23.86
CA LEU A 246 0.36 -24.02 22.45
C LEU A 246 1.65 -23.38 21.93
N THR A 247 2.58 -24.18 21.42
CA THR A 247 3.83 -23.67 20.83
C THR A 247 3.88 -24.03 19.36
N PHE A 248 3.99 -23.01 18.52
CA PHE A 248 3.99 -23.09 17.06
C PHE A 248 5.42 -23.20 16.52
N SER A 249 5.59 -23.99 15.49
CA SER A 249 6.87 -24.24 14.83
C SER A 249 6.66 -24.64 13.37
N ALA A 250 7.74 -24.88 12.66
CA ALA A 250 7.74 -25.66 11.42
C ALA A 250 8.39 -27.03 11.71
N SER A 251 7.85 -28.09 11.15
CA SER A 251 8.36 -29.46 11.36
C SER A 251 9.84 -29.59 10.99
N SER A 252 10.25 -28.91 9.93
CA SER A 252 11.63 -28.89 9.42
C SER A 252 12.62 -28.06 10.21
N ALA A 253 12.14 -27.05 10.94
CA ALA A 253 13.00 -26.01 11.54
C ALA A 253 13.29 -26.26 13.04
N GLY A 254 12.44 -27.03 13.74
CA GLY A 254 12.59 -27.27 15.18
C GLY A 254 12.78 -25.97 15.96
N THR A 255 13.84 -25.90 16.79
CA THR A 255 14.16 -24.73 17.60
C THR A 255 14.76 -23.57 16.82
N ALA A 256 15.19 -23.78 15.57
CA ALA A 256 15.76 -22.74 14.71
C ALA A 256 14.68 -21.94 13.95
N ILE A 257 13.39 -22.22 14.18
CA ILE A 257 12.29 -21.56 13.44
C ILE A 257 12.37 -20.03 13.47
N GLN A 258 12.75 -19.43 14.58
CA GLN A 258 12.83 -17.97 14.68
C GLN A 258 13.90 -17.40 13.74
N THR A 259 15.07 -18.04 13.62
CA THR A 259 16.12 -17.64 12.69
C THR A 259 15.62 -17.71 11.24
N TYR A 260 14.97 -18.81 10.86
CA TYR A 260 14.43 -18.94 9.49
C TYR A 260 13.33 -17.92 9.18
N ARG A 261 12.51 -17.58 10.17
CA ARG A 261 11.48 -16.51 10.02
C ARG A 261 12.11 -15.13 9.82
N GLU A 262 13.13 -14.80 10.61
CA GLU A 262 13.87 -13.54 10.50
C GLU A 262 14.60 -13.44 9.18
N GLU A 263 15.26 -14.51 8.72
CA GLU A 263 15.96 -14.56 7.45
C GLU A 263 14.98 -14.49 6.26
N ALA A 264 13.84 -15.17 6.30
CA ALA A 264 12.79 -15.07 5.29
C ALA A 264 12.25 -13.64 5.18
N MET A 265 11.99 -13.00 6.31
CA MET A 265 11.49 -11.61 6.32
C MET A 265 12.53 -10.63 5.79
N ALA A 266 13.80 -10.79 6.18
CA ALA A 266 14.88 -9.94 5.67
C ALA A 266 15.05 -10.10 4.14
N ALA A 267 14.92 -11.32 3.63
CA ALA A 267 14.99 -11.58 2.19
C ALA A 267 13.75 -11.02 1.45
N ALA A 268 12.56 -11.14 2.02
CA ALA A 268 11.35 -10.53 1.46
C ALA A 268 11.47 -9.00 1.36
N ILE A 269 11.99 -8.35 2.41
CA ILE A 269 12.29 -6.90 2.41
C ILE A 269 13.29 -6.56 1.31
N ALA A 270 14.36 -7.34 1.16
CA ALA A 270 15.36 -7.09 0.12
C ALA A 270 14.77 -7.17 -1.29
N VAL A 271 13.90 -8.14 -1.55
CA VAL A 271 13.17 -8.26 -2.84
C VAL A 271 12.22 -7.07 -3.05
N HIS A 272 11.44 -6.73 -2.03
CA HIS A 272 10.56 -5.57 -2.07
C HIS A 272 11.36 -4.30 -2.43
N ASP A 273 12.41 -3.99 -1.65
CA ASP A 273 13.20 -2.76 -1.82
C ASP A 273 13.94 -2.73 -3.17
N GLU A 274 14.38 -3.90 -3.70
CA GLU A 274 14.96 -4.01 -5.03
C GLU A 274 13.95 -3.66 -6.13
N LEU A 275 12.74 -4.23 -6.08
CA LEU A 275 11.71 -3.97 -7.07
C LEU A 275 11.25 -2.50 -7.06
N TRP A 276 11.19 -1.88 -5.91
CA TRP A 276 10.90 -0.45 -5.77
C TRP A 276 12.06 0.42 -6.27
N SER A 277 13.29 0.17 -5.82
CA SER A 277 14.47 0.97 -6.20
C SER A 277 14.83 0.84 -7.68
N SER A 278 14.53 -0.29 -8.31
CA SER A 278 14.69 -0.48 -9.75
C SER A 278 13.57 0.16 -10.59
N GLY A 279 12.50 0.63 -9.96
CA GLY A 279 11.34 1.22 -10.62
C GLY A 279 10.40 0.21 -11.27
N GLN A 280 10.53 -1.08 -10.97
CA GLN A 280 9.56 -2.11 -11.39
C GLN A 280 8.25 -1.97 -10.62
N ILE A 281 8.31 -1.49 -9.38
CA ILE A 281 7.16 -1.06 -8.60
C ILE A 281 7.28 0.45 -8.34
N THR A 282 6.15 1.15 -8.45
CA THR A 282 6.07 2.60 -8.23
C THR A 282 4.83 2.94 -7.40
N PRO A 283 4.79 4.08 -6.71
CA PRO A 283 3.64 4.50 -5.90
C PRO A 283 2.32 4.63 -6.67
N GLY A 284 2.40 4.93 -7.97
CA GLY A 284 1.22 5.08 -8.82
C GLY A 284 0.61 3.77 -9.31
N MET A 285 1.26 2.63 -9.05
CA MET A 285 0.72 1.33 -9.47
C MET A 285 -0.46 0.92 -8.60
N SER A 286 -1.47 0.32 -9.24
CA SER A 286 -2.58 -0.34 -8.57
C SER A 286 -2.08 -1.54 -7.74
N GLU A 287 -2.86 -1.96 -6.74
CA GLU A 287 -2.55 -3.20 -6.00
C GLU A 287 -2.48 -4.42 -6.93
N TYR A 288 -3.35 -4.45 -7.95
CA TYR A 288 -3.33 -5.47 -9.00
C TYR A 288 -1.99 -5.52 -9.75
N ASP A 289 -1.48 -4.37 -10.18
CA ASP A 289 -0.22 -4.33 -10.93
C ASP A 289 0.98 -4.67 -10.06
N LYS A 290 1.03 -4.19 -8.81
CA LYS A 290 2.06 -4.57 -7.83
C LYS A 290 2.04 -6.07 -7.54
N ALA A 291 0.87 -6.63 -7.28
CA ALA A 291 0.70 -8.06 -7.06
C ALA A 291 1.18 -8.89 -8.27
N ARG A 292 0.95 -8.40 -9.49
CA ARG A 292 1.44 -9.04 -10.71
C ARG A 292 2.96 -9.01 -10.84
N VAL A 293 3.61 -7.93 -10.41
CA VAL A 293 5.09 -7.86 -10.39
C VAL A 293 5.65 -8.92 -9.45
N TYR A 294 5.12 -9.01 -8.22
CA TYR A 294 5.54 -10.04 -7.26
C TYR A 294 5.24 -11.47 -7.73
N TYR A 295 4.09 -11.68 -8.38
CA TYR A 295 3.77 -12.97 -8.98
C TYR A 295 4.82 -13.39 -10.01
N THR A 296 5.18 -12.48 -10.89
CA THR A 296 6.22 -12.70 -11.91
C THR A 296 7.55 -13.00 -11.25
N TRP A 297 7.94 -12.19 -10.26
CA TRP A 297 9.21 -12.39 -9.54
C TRP A 297 9.29 -13.78 -8.89
N ILE A 298 8.22 -14.21 -8.20
CA ILE A 298 8.16 -15.54 -7.57
C ILE A 298 8.34 -16.64 -8.61
N CYS A 299 7.60 -16.60 -9.74
CA CYS A 299 7.70 -17.62 -10.78
C CYS A 299 9.06 -17.64 -11.50
N ASP A 300 9.73 -16.49 -11.59
CA ASP A 300 11.04 -16.39 -12.25
C ASP A 300 12.22 -16.79 -11.33
N ASN A 301 12.01 -16.83 -10.00
CA ASN A 301 13.08 -17.04 -9.02
C ASN A 301 12.91 -18.30 -8.16
N CYS A 302 11.93 -19.13 -8.43
CA CYS A 302 11.70 -20.37 -7.68
C CYS A 302 11.54 -21.57 -8.63
N VAL A 303 11.88 -22.74 -8.13
CA VAL A 303 11.62 -24.03 -8.78
C VAL A 303 10.91 -24.95 -7.79
N TYR A 304 9.86 -25.63 -8.26
CA TYR A 304 9.11 -26.55 -7.38
C TYR A 304 9.97 -27.72 -6.92
N ASP A 305 10.02 -27.96 -5.61
CA ASP A 305 10.77 -29.04 -4.99
C ASP A 305 9.95 -30.35 -4.98
N TYR A 306 10.11 -31.16 -6.02
CA TYR A 306 9.44 -32.46 -6.13
C TYR A 306 9.97 -33.53 -5.18
N ASP A 307 11.16 -33.30 -4.59
CA ASP A 307 11.81 -34.25 -3.69
C ASP A 307 11.56 -33.90 -2.20
N ALA A 308 10.82 -32.80 -1.93
CA ALA A 308 10.51 -32.35 -0.56
C ALA A 308 9.74 -33.42 0.22
N GLY A 309 10.30 -33.84 1.35
CA GLY A 309 9.55 -34.59 2.37
C GLY A 309 8.81 -33.65 3.30
N ASP A 310 7.93 -34.21 4.15
CA ASP A 310 7.10 -33.45 5.12
C ASP A 310 7.95 -32.56 6.08
N ASP A 311 9.23 -32.90 6.28
CA ASP A 311 10.19 -32.17 7.11
C ASP A 311 11.10 -31.22 6.30
N SER A 312 10.81 -30.93 5.04
CA SER A 312 11.62 -30.03 4.22
C SER A 312 11.38 -28.56 4.59
N LEU A 313 12.44 -27.74 4.54
CA LEU A 313 12.34 -26.27 4.62
C LEU A 313 11.57 -25.68 3.44
N SER A 314 11.39 -26.44 2.34
CA SER A 314 10.59 -26.06 1.17
C SER A 314 9.12 -25.75 1.50
N HIS A 315 8.65 -26.16 2.70
CA HIS A 315 7.33 -25.84 3.26
C HIS A 315 7.21 -24.44 3.88
N ILE A 316 8.27 -23.64 3.93
CA ILE A 316 8.23 -22.29 4.47
C ILE A 316 8.88 -21.31 3.50
N ALA A 317 8.47 -20.04 3.56
CA ALA A 317 8.93 -18.97 2.67
C ALA A 317 10.46 -18.81 2.64
N TYR A 318 11.16 -19.21 3.70
CA TYR A 318 12.62 -19.19 3.80
C TYR A 318 13.29 -19.86 2.59
N SER A 319 12.86 -21.07 2.25
CA SER A 319 13.51 -21.85 1.19
C SER A 319 13.34 -21.19 -0.18
N LEU A 320 12.17 -20.59 -0.45
CA LEU A 320 11.96 -19.84 -1.67
C LEU A 320 12.96 -18.68 -1.81
N PHE A 321 13.06 -17.85 -0.78
CA PHE A 321 13.92 -16.66 -0.86
C PHE A 321 15.41 -16.95 -0.81
N ASN A 322 15.83 -17.98 -0.08
CA ASN A 322 17.26 -18.25 0.18
C ASN A 322 17.82 -19.40 -0.67
N ASP A 323 17.01 -20.40 -1.02
CA ASP A 323 17.43 -21.59 -1.75
C ASP A 323 16.86 -21.61 -3.19
N GLY A 324 15.89 -20.77 -3.51
CA GLY A 324 15.21 -20.73 -4.81
C GLY A 324 14.34 -21.96 -5.09
N THR A 325 13.94 -22.71 -4.02
CA THR A 325 13.09 -23.90 -4.13
C THR A 325 12.00 -23.89 -3.08
N ALA A 326 10.80 -24.35 -3.41
CA ALA A 326 9.70 -24.47 -2.47
C ALA A 326 8.65 -25.48 -2.94
N VAL A 327 7.76 -25.85 -2.05
CA VAL A 327 6.45 -26.47 -2.38
C VAL A 327 5.33 -25.44 -2.16
N CYS A 328 4.08 -25.81 -2.37
CA CYS A 328 2.95 -24.88 -2.45
C CYS A 328 2.81 -23.92 -1.25
N ASP A 329 3.05 -24.37 -0.02
CA ASP A 329 2.99 -23.52 1.17
C ASP A 329 4.18 -22.55 1.29
N GLY A 330 5.36 -22.94 0.85
CA GLY A 330 6.51 -22.03 0.71
C GLY A 330 6.29 -20.94 -0.33
N TYR A 331 5.77 -21.28 -1.53
CA TYR A 331 5.36 -20.33 -2.57
C TYR A 331 4.32 -19.34 -2.05
N THR A 332 3.23 -19.85 -1.47
CA THR A 332 2.14 -19.02 -0.95
C THR A 332 2.62 -18.12 0.18
N GLY A 333 3.46 -18.64 1.09
CA GLY A 333 4.01 -17.88 2.20
C GLY A 333 4.89 -16.72 1.74
N ALA A 334 5.79 -16.96 0.80
CA ALA A 334 6.68 -15.94 0.24
C ALA A 334 5.87 -14.86 -0.50
N TYR A 335 4.89 -15.25 -1.31
CA TYR A 335 4.03 -14.32 -2.02
C TYR A 335 3.19 -13.45 -1.07
N ASN A 336 2.60 -14.06 -0.03
CA ASN A 336 1.84 -13.32 0.98
C ASN A 336 2.72 -12.34 1.78
N MET A 337 3.99 -12.66 2.06
CA MET A 337 4.93 -11.70 2.66
C MET A 337 5.07 -10.45 1.79
N LEU A 338 5.33 -10.63 0.49
CA LEU A 338 5.52 -9.52 -0.45
C LEU A 338 4.25 -8.67 -0.59
N LEU A 339 3.08 -9.28 -0.70
CA LEU A 339 1.81 -8.55 -0.76
C LEU A 339 1.56 -7.74 0.51
N LYS A 340 1.81 -8.32 1.69
CA LYS A 340 1.60 -7.65 2.98
C LYS A 340 2.60 -6.53 3.24
N LEU A 341 3.81 -6.57 2.68
CA LEU A 341 4.74 -5.44 2.70
C LEU A 341 4.19 -4.21 1.94
N GLU A 342 3.32 -4.43 0.93
CA GLU A 342 2.58 -3.37 0.23
C GLU A 342 1.28 -2.95 0.95
N GLY A 343 0.96 -3.54 2.09
CA GLY A 343 -0.32 -3.33 2.77
C GLY A 343 -1.51 -4.01 2.09
N ILE A 344 -1.28 -4.90 1.12
CA ILE A 344 -2.33 -5.63 0.41
C ILE A 344 -2.88 -6.73 1.33
N ASP A 345 -4.21 -6.70 1.55
CA ASP A 345 -4.90 -7.70 2.35
C ASP A 345 -4.93 -9.05 1.64
N CYS A 346 -4.32 -10.05 2.27
CA CYS A 346 -4.28 -11.41 1.73
C CYS A 346 -4.22 -12.46 2.82
N THR A 347 -4.66 -13.67 2.46
CA THR A 347 -4.65 -14.87 3.30
C THR A 347 -4.36 -16.11 2.45
N ALA A 348 -4.12 -17.23 3.07
CA ALA A 348 -4.01 -18.51 2.38
C ALA A 348 -5.34 -19.28 2.42
N LEU A 349 -5.66 -19.92 1.31
CA LEU A 349 -6.75 -20.89 1.19
C LEU A 349 -6.17 -22.25 0.76
N SER A 350 -6.65 -23.32 1.34
CA SER A 350 -6.17 -24.67 1.04
C SER A 350 -7.31 -25.66 0.80
N ASN A 351 -7.04 -26.68 0.03
CA ASN A 351 -7.80 -27.92 -0.01
C ASN A 351 -7.01 -29.09 0.63
N SER A 352 -7.37 -30.32 0.33
CA SER A 352 -6.70 -31.48 0.92
C SER A 352 -5.24 -31.70 0.50
N SER A 353 -4.77 -31.05 -0.58
CA SER A 353 -3.47 -31.32 -1.20
C SER A 353 -2.74 -30.11 -1.72
N HIS A 354 -3.34 -28.92 -1.65
CA HIS A 354 -2.76 -27.70 -2.22
C HIS A 354 -3.17 -26.46 -1.43
N ILE A 355 -2.37 -25.40 -1.53
CA ILE A 355 -2.60 -24.12 -0.88
C ILE A 355 -2.22 -22.98 -1.83
N TRP A 356 -2.97 -21.87 -1.81
CA TRP A 356 -2.77 -20.69 -2.65
C TRP A 356 -3.24 -19.43 -1.96
N THR A 357 -2.94 -18.28 -2.53
CA THR A 357 -3.30 -16.96 -1.99
C THR A 357 -4.72 -16.56 -2.38
N VAL A 358 -5.44 -15.95 -1.44
CA VAL A 358 -6.62 -15.12 -1.70
C VAL A 358 -6.29 -13.70 -1.28
N ALA A 359 -6.37 -12.75 -2.20
CA ALA A 359 -6.03 -11.35 -1.97
C ALA A 359 -7.16 -10.42 -2.41
N THR A 360 -7.28 -9.28 -1.73
CA THR A 360 -8.14 -8.17 -2.18
C THR A 360 -7.26 -7.16 -2.91
N LEU A 361 -7.45 -7.02 -4.22
CA LEU A 361 -6.71 -6.11 -5.07
C LEU A 361 -7.66 -5.03 -5.60
N ASP A 362 -7.37 -3.77 -5.30
CA ASP A 362 -8.20 -2.62 -5.70
C ASP A 362 -9.68 -2.81 -5.30
N GLY A 363 -9.91 -3.39 -4.12
CA GLY A 363 -11.24 -3.67 -3.57
C GLY A 363 -11.95 -4.90 -4.15
N VAL A 364 -11.31 -5.71 -5.00
CA VAL A 364 -11.87 -6.93 -5.59
C VAL A 364 -11.09 -8.15 -5.09
N GLN A 365 -11.81 -9.19 -4.65
CA GLN A 365 -11.19 -10.44 -4.19
C GLN A 365 -10.81 -11.34 -5.37
N TYR A 366 -9.55 -11.79 -5.35
CA TYR A 366 -8.99 -12.72 -6.33
C TYR A 366 -8.28 -13.89 -5.65
N HIS A 367 -8.24 -15.03 -6.35
CA HIS A 367 -7.41 -16.18 -6.02
C HIS A 367 -6.16 -16.17 -6.90
N ILE A 368 -4.99 -16.40 -6.31
CA ILE A 368 -3.70 -16.31 -6.99
C ILE A 368 -2.86 -17.51 -6.59
N ASP A 369 -2.44 -18.30 -7.57
CA ASP A 369 -1.64 -19.50 -7.35
C ASP A 369 -0.28 -19.38 -8.03
N THR A 370 0.71 -18.98 -7.28
CA THR A 370 2.08 -18.83 -7.75
C THR A 370 2.75 -20.17 -8.01
N THR A 371 2.30 -21.25 -7.35
CA THR A 371 2.85 -22.59 -7.55
C THR A 371 2.51 -23.15 -8.93
N TRP A 372 1.23 -23.11 -9.30
CA TRP A 372 0.78 -23.59 -10.62
C TRP A 372 1.09 -22.57 -11.72
N GLY A 373 1.29 -21.31 -11.35
CA GLY A 373 1.75 -20.27 -12.24
C GLY A 373 3.21 -20.39 -12.65
N ASP A 374 4.02 -21.07 -11.84
CA ASP A 374 5.41 -21.41 -12.19
C ASP A 374 5.43 -22.57 -13.17
N SER A 375 5.42 -22.26 -14.45
CA SER A 375 5.49 -23.26 -15.54
C SER A 375 6.93 -23.61 -15.94
N GLY A 376 7.93 -23.06 -15.27
CA GLY A 376 9.36 -23.27 -15.50
C GLY A 376 9.95 -22.55 -16.71
N ALA A 377 9.14 -21.98 -17.61
CA ALA A 377 9.62 -21.29 -18.80
C ALA A 377 9.20 -19.83 -18.86
N GLN A 378 7.96 -19.54 -18.51
CA GLN A 378 7.39 -18.21 -18.40
C GLN A 378 6.24 -18.30 -17.40
N PRO A 379 5.95 -17.25 -16.58
CA PRO A 379 4.81 -17.25 -15.68
C PRO A 379 3.49 -17.52 -16.42
N ASP A 380 2.69 -18.47 -15.92
CA ASP A 380 1.35 -18.72 -16.46
C ASP A 380 0.33 -17.84 -15.73
N TYR A 381 -0.03 -16.73 -16.34
CA TYR A 381 -0.98 -15.78 -15.77
C TYR A 381 -2.44 -16.26 -15.73
N SER A 382 -2.75 -17.48 -16.23
CA SER A 382 -4.09 -18.07 -16.03
C SER A 382 -4.37 -18.40 -14.57
N TYR A 383 -3.33 -18.47 -13.73
CA TYR A 383 -3.38 -18.66 -12.28
C TYR A 383 -3.22 -17.35 -11.48
N PHE A 384 -3.05 -16.22 -12.16
CA PHE A 384 -3.03 -14.90 -11.54
C PHE A 384 -4.41 -14.25 -11.59
N ALA A 385 -4.86 -13.70 -10.46
CA ALA A 385 -6.11 -12.96 -10.31
C ALA A 385 -7.36 -13.73 -10.82
N MET A 386 -7.44 -15.01 -10.51
CA MET A 386 -8.62 -15.82 -10.80
C MET A 386 -9.83 -15.34 -10.00
N THR A 387 -10.98 -15.28 -10.63
CA THR A 387 -12.25 -15.16 -9.88
C THR A 387 -12.49 -16.41 -9.02
N PRO A 388 -13.32 -16.34 -7.95
CA PRO A 388 -13.65 -17.52 -7.15
C PRO A 388 -14.20 -18.71 -7.98
N THR A 389 -14.96 -18.43 -9.04
CA THR A 389 -15.47 -19.47 -9.95
C THR A 389 -14.36 -20.13 -10.77
N GLN A 390 -13.39 -19.33 -11.28
CA GLN A 390 -12.23 -19.87 -11.99
C GLN A 390 -11.39 -20.73 -11.07
N SER A 391 -11.08 -20.22 -9.87
CA SER A 391 -10.33 -20.96 -8.84
C SER A 391 -11.04 -22.25 -8.45
N TRP A 392 -12.35 -22.23 -8.22
CA TRP A 392 -13.14 -23.45 -7.94
C TRP A 392 -12.99 -24.50 -9.04
N ASN A 393 -13.01 -24.09 -10.30
CA ASN A 393 -12.87 -25.01 -11.44
C ASN A 393 -11.49 -25.67 -11.50
N GLN A 394 -10.46 -24.97 -11.05
CA GLN A 394 -9.07 -25.46 -11.01
C GLN A 394 -8.79 -26.32 -9.76
N HIS A 395 -9.09 -25.79 -8.57
CA HIS A 395 -8.63 -26.32 -7.29
C HIS A 395 -9.65 -27.18 -6.56
N ARG A 396 -10.96 -27.02 -6.84
CA ARG A 396 -12.04 -27.78 -6.18
C ARG A 396 -11.99 -27.68 -4.65
N TRP A 397 -11.81 -26.47 -4.14
CA TRP A 397 -11.74 -26.13 -2.69
C TRP A 397 -13.09 -26.06 -2.01
#